data_57a244e1185b02cdd125e1a26231a57a
#
_entry.id   57a244e1185b02cdd125e1a26231a57a
#
_cell.length_a   1.000
_cell.length_b   1.000
_cell.length_c   1.000
_cell.angle_alpha   90.00
_cell.angle_beta   90.00
_cell.angle_gamma   90.00
#
_symmetry.space_group_name_H-M   'P 1'
#
loop_
_entity.id
_entity.type
_entity.pdbx_description
1 polymer ?
#
loop_
_entity_poly.entity_id
_entity_poly.type
_entity_poly.pdbx_seq_one_letter_code
_entity_poly.pdbx_strand_id
1 'polypeptide(L)'
;IIDGQWDQNYSYAEKKDLLMKLKKTLELKEFNGDLIHFVDVLLQNVEVLHRKDTVGSLLRDQYMAENVSWILQKVQQRGNDCIFISRHNEHIAKWGSYDSMWKLLSNQYRYYVIGTNFYKTRCNLPEGNHKRTIQTFYSHDLLAKTTKLASFKMCWIDFSSLEEGTEIKRHADAYTYMGTLGESYSIMNRSLPPSYRMFQPPTTLYDNMIYVSNASPTKIIE
;
A
#
# COMPACT_ATOMS: atom_id res chain seq x y z
N ILE A 1 7.33 -15.79 14.72
CA ILE A 1 7.42 -14.87 13.56
C ILE A 1 6.42 -13.72 13.74
N ILE A 2 5.26 -14.01 14.30
CA ILE A 2 4.18 -13.01 14.50
C ILE A 2 4.52 -12.04 15.65
N ASP A 3 5.28 -12.44 16.64
CA ASP A 3 5.53 -11.67 17.88
C ASP A 3 6.83 -10.86 17.90
N GLY A 4 7.57 -10.78 16.80
CA GLY A 4 8.86 -10.08 16.75
C GLY A 4 9.99 -10.72 17.59
N GLN A 5 9.69 -11.74 18.39
CA GLN A 5 10.66 -12.40 19.27
C GLN A 5 11.79 -13.10 18.49
N TRP A 6 11.49 -13.54 17.25
CA TRP A 6 12.49 -14.16 16.39
C TRP A 6 13.61 -13.19 16.02
N ASP A 7 13.33 -11.88 16.04
CA ASP A 7 14.30 -10.84 15.68
C ASP A 7 15.37 -10.62 16.75
N GLN A 8 15.12 -10.99 17.99
CA GLN A 8 16.02 -10.69 19.10
C GLN A 8 17.12 -11.76 19.31
N ASN A 9 16.89 -13.01 18.88
CA ASN A 9 17.75 -14.14 19.24
C ASN A 9 18.69 -14.63 18.14
N TYR A 10 18.49 -14.19 16.88
CA TYR A 10 19.26 -14.66 15.74
C TYR A 10 19.73 -13.51 14.87
N SER A 11 20.97 -13.59 14.42
CA SER A 11 21.53 -12.69 13.40
C SER A 11 20.84 -12.89 12.04
N TYR A 12 21.03 -11.92 11.14
CA TYR A 12 20.55 -12.05 9.75
C TYR A 12 21.08 -13.32 9.06
N ALA A 13 22.37 -13.61 9.22
CA ALA A 13 23.01 -14.77 8.60
C ALA A 13 22.42 -16.09 9.12
N GLU A 14 22.20 -16.19 10.44
CA GLU A 14 21.63 -17.39 11.05
C GLU A 14 20.18 -17.61 10.61
N LYS A 15 19.36 -16.55 10.55
CA LYS A 15 17.98 -16.63 10.03
C LYS A 15 17.96 -17.13 8.60
N LYS A 16 18.80 -16.54 7.74
CA LYS A 16 18.89 -16.91 6.34
C LYS A 16 19.34 -18.37 6.16
N ASP A 17 20.39 -18.80 6.87
CA ASP A 17 20.90 -20.17 6.81
C ASP A 17 19.84 -21.17 7.26
N LEU A 18 19.15 -20.91 8.37
CA LEU A 18 18.08 -21.77 8.86
C LEU A 18 16.94 -21.93 7.85
N LEU A 19 16.48 -20.83 7.23
CA LEU A 19 15.41 -20.87 6.23
C LEU A 19 15.86 -21.56 4.95
N MET A 20 17.10 -21.37 4.51
CA MET A 20 17.65 -22.06 3.35
C MET A 20 17.76 -23.58 3.58
N LYS A 21 18.17 -24.01 4.77
CA LYS A 21 18.19 -25.43 5.15
C LYS A 21 16.78 -26.02 5.17
N LEU A 22 15.82 -25.28 5.71
CA LEU A 22 14.40 -25.68 5.70
C LEU A 22 13.90 -25.83 4.26
N LYS A 23 14.12 -24.84 3.40
CA LYS A 23 13.73 -24.87 1.98
C LYS A 23 14.30 -26.13 1.29
N LYS A 24 15.61 -26.35 1.42
CA LYS A 24 16.27 -27.53 0.84
C LYS A 24 15.67 -28.84 1.36
N THR A 25 15.32 -28.91 2.64
CA THR A 25 14.69 -30.10 3.22
C THR A 25 13.30 -30.36 2.63
N LEU A 26 12.51 -29.30 2.41
CA LEU A 26 11.18 -29.40 1.81
C LEU A 26 11.28 -29.83 0.33
N GLU A 27 12.23 -29.29 -0.42
CA GLU A 27 12.51 -29.67 -1.81
C GLU A 27 12.90 -31.15 -1.94
N LEU A 28 13.84 -31.61 -1.09
CA LEU A 28 14.30 -33.01 -1.09
C LEU A 28 13.21 -34.03 -0.70
N LYS A 29 12.22 -33.60 0.07
CA LYS A 29 11.09 -34.43 0.48
C LYS A 29 9.86 -34.26 -0.39
N GLU A 30 10.00 -33.58 -1.53
CA GLU A 30 8.93 -33.33 -2.51
C GLU A 30 7.66 -32.73 -1.89
N PHE A 31 7.83 -31.85 -0.88
CA PHE A 31 6.71 -31.16 -0.29
C PHE A 31 6.04 -30.22 -1.29
N ASN A 32 4.78 -29.90 -1.03
CA ASN A 32 3.99 -28.98 -1.85
C ASN A 32 4.74 -27.66 -2.11
N GLY A 33 4.79 -27.25 -3.38
CA GLY A 33 5.42 -26.00 -3.83
C GLY A 33 4.90 -24.73 -3.11
N ASP A 34 3.70 -24.75 -2.56
CA ASP A 34 3.16 -23.65 -1.76
C ASP A 34 3.93 -23.47 -0.44
N LEU A 35 4.32 -24.58 0.21
CA LEU A 35 5.15 -24.51 1.43
C LEU A 35 6.55 -23.97 1.13
N ILE A 36 7.13 -24.38 0.00
CA ILE A 36 8.42 -23.87 -0.44
C ILE A 36 8.34 -22.37 -0.70
N HIS A 37 7.27 -21.91 -1.37
CA HIS A 37 7.03 -20.46 -1.59
C HIS A 37 6.86 -19.68 -0.28
N PHE A 38 6.18 -20.23 0.72
CA PHE A 38 6.11 -19.57 2.03
C PHE A 38 7.47 -19.42 2.70
N VAL A 39 8.37 -20.36 2.52
CA VAL A 39 9.76 -20.18 3.00
C VAL A 39 10.48 -19.11 2.21
N ASP A 40 10.23 -18.97 0.91
CA ASP A 40 10.78 -17.86 0.10
C ASP A 40 10.25 -16.50 0.59
N VAL A 41 8.96 -16.38 0.91
CA VAL A 41 8.39 -15.17 1.54
C VAL A 41 9.06 -14.83 2.88
N LEU A 42 9.39 -15.83 3.69
CA LEU A 42 10.14 -15.62 4.92
C LEU A 42 11.56 -15.14 4.66
N LEU A 43 12.25 -15.71 3.67
CA LEU A 43 13.59 -15.27 3.24
C LEU A 43 13.56 -13.82 2.75
N GLN A 44 12.58 -13.46 1.92
CA GLN A 44 12.34 -12.09 1.44
C GLN A 44 12.13 -11.13 2.62
N ASN A 45 11.31 -11.51 3.61
CA ASN A 45 11.06 -10.69 4.79
C ASN A 45 12.35 -10.46 5.62
N VAL A 46 13.14 -11.51 5.83
CA VAL A 46 14.43 -11.41 6.54
C VAL A 46 15.38 -10.44 5.81
N GLU A 47 15.40 -10.46 4.48
CA GLU A 47 16.23 -9.57 3.67
C GLU A 47 15.76 -8.12 3.75
N VAL A 48 14.46 -7.86 3.62
CA VAL A 48 13.86 -6.51 3.75
C VAL A 48 14.14 -5.92 5.13
N LEU A 49 13.97 -6.70 6.20
CA LEU A 49 14.23 -6.24 7.57
C LEU A 49 15.70 -5.97 7.85
N HIS A 50 16.60 -6.65 7.16
CA HIS A 50 18.04 -6.39 7.26
C HIS A 50 18.42 -5.07 6.57
N ARG A 51 17.76 -4.72 5.48
CA ARG A 51 17.97 -3.50 4.69
C ARG A 51 17.10 -2.37 5.22
N LYS A 52 17.61 -1.55 6.14
CA LYS A 52 16.88 -0.43 6.77
C LYS A 52 16.92 0.88 5.97
N ASP A 53 17.38 0.86 4.74
CA ASP A 53 17.55 2.01 3.86
C ASP A 53 16.48 2.06 2.74
N THR A 54 16.64 3.01 1.82
CA THR A 54 15.79 3.13 0.63
C THR A 54 15.79 1.86 -0.20
N VAL A 55 16.91 1.12 -0.24
CA VAL A 55 17.02 -0.15 -0.97
C VAL A 55 16.07 -1.19 -0.38
N GLY A 56 15.92 -1.24 0.95
CA GLY A 56 14.96 -2.13 1.61
C GLY A 56 13.52 -1.86 1.20
N SER A 57 13.14 -0.57 1.02
CA SER A 57 11.81 -0.20 0.56
C SER A 57 11.54 -0.64 -0.89
N LEU A 58 12.52 -0.43 -1.77
CA LEU A 58 12.44 -0.89 -3.17
C LEU A 58 12.34 -2.42 -3.27
N LEU A 59 13.16 -3.11 -2.50
CA LEU A 59 13.18 -4.57 -2.44
C LEU A 59 11.83 -5.13 -1.93
N ARG A 60 11.23 -4.46 -0.95
CA ARG A 60 9.90 -4.81 -0.46
C ARG A 60 8.83 -4.71 -1.54
N ASP A 61 8.83 -3.65 -2.34
CA ASP A 61 7.87 -3.51 -3.45
C ASP A 61 8.10 -4.54 -4.55
N GLN A 62 9.35 -4.87 -4.85
CA GLN A 62 9.71 -5.94 -5.76
C GLN A 62 9.15 -7.28 -5.27
N TYR A 63 9.42 -7.66 -4.04
CA TYR A 63 8.92 -8.92 -3.47
C TYR A 63 7.40 -8.95 -3.38
N MET A 64 6.74 -7.83 -3.10
CA MET A 64 5.29 -7.76 -3.18
C MET A 64 4.79 -8.05 -4.60
N ALA A 65 5.43 -7.50 -5.64
CA ALA A 65 5.06 -7.77 -7.03
C ALA A 65 5.28 -9.24 -7.42
N GLU A 66 6.40 -9.84 -7.02
CA GLU A 66 6.68 -11.26 -7.25
C GLU A 66 5.63 -12.17 -6.58
N ASN A 67 5.28 -11.90 -5.33
CA ASN A 67 4.29 -12.67 -4.59
C ASN A 67 2.87 -12.51 -5.19
N VAL A 68 2.52 -11.30 -5.64
CA VAL A 68 1.25 -11.07 -6.36
C VAL A 68 1.22 -11.88 -7.66
N SER A 69 2.30 -11.89 -8.43
CA SER A 69 2.41 -12.68 -9.66
C SER A 69 2.23 -14.16 -9.40
N TRP A 70 2.86 -14.67 -8.33
CA TRP A 70 2.70 -16.06 -7.93
C TRP A 70 1.25 -16.40 -7.52
N ILE A 71 0.59 -15.53 -6.74
CA ILE A 71 -0.82 -15.70 -6.37
C ILE A 71 -1.71 -15.72 -7.62
N LEU A 72 -1.49 -14.78 -8.56
CA LEU A 72 -2.25 -14.72 -9.80
C LEU A 72 -2.12 -16.01 -10.61
N GLN A 73 -0.90 -16.54 -10.76
CA GLN A 73 -0.67 -17.83 -11.43
C GLN A 73 -1.46 -18.98 -10.78
N LYS A 74 -1.48 -19.03 -9.44
CA LYS A 74 -2.28 -20.04 -8.70
C LYS A 74 -3.79 -19.87 -8.91
N VAL A 75 -4.26 -18.64 -8.99
CA VAL A 75 -5.67 -18.32 -9.25
C VAL A 75 -6.05 -18.70 -10.68
N GLN A 76 -5.17 -18.45 -11.65
CA GLN A 76 -5.36 -18.83 -13.06
C GLN A 76 -5.41 -20.34 -13.26
N GLN A 77 -4.58 -21.10 -12.54
CA GLN A 77 -4.62 -22.57 -12.53
C GLN A 77 -5.96 -23.13 -12.04
N ARG A 78 -6.73 -22.33 -11.30
CA ARG A 78 -8.08 -22.66 -10.80
C ARG A 78 -9.21 -22.12 -11.69
N GLY A 79 -8.86 -21.55 -12.86
CA GLY A 79 -9.82 -21.04 -13.84
C GLY A 79 -10.34 -19.63 -13.57
N ASN A 80 -9.66 -18.84 -12.75
CA ASN A 80 -9.99 -17.41 -12.56
C ASN A 80 -8.88 -16.56 -13.18
N ASP A 81 -9.22 -15.39 -13.72
CA ASP A 81 -8.30 -14.55 -14.49
C ASP A 81 -7.84 -13.32 -13.74
N CYS A 82 -8.45 -12.98 -12.61
CA CYS A 82 -8.15 -11.75 -11.88
C CYS A 82 -8.10 -11.96 -10.37
N ILE A 83 -7.39 -11.05 -9.71
CA ILE A 83 -7.32 -10.95 -8.25
C ILE A 83 -7.58 -9.50 -7.84
N PHE A 84 -8.10 -9.31 -6.63
CA PHE A 84 -8.20 -8.02 -5.98
C PHE A 84 -7.08 -7.87 -4.96
N ILE A 85 -6.34 -6.74 -5.06
CA ILE A 85 -5.23 -6.42 -4.15
C ILE A 85 -5.62 -5.22 -3.32
N SER A 86 -5.62 -5.35 -1.99
CA SER A 86 -5.82 -4.24 -1.06
C SER A 86 -4.47 -3.80 -0.48
N ARG A 87 -4.08 -2.57 -0.75
CA ARG A 87 -2.82 -1.95 -0.29
C ARG A 87 -2.98 -0.44 -0.12
N HIS A 88 -1.99 0.20 0.51
CA HIS A 88 -1.92 1.65 0.59
C HIS A 88 -1.78 2.26 -0.81
N ASN A 89 -2.33 3.45 -0.98
CA ASN A 89 -2.37 4.17 -2.26
C ASN A 89 -0.99 4.28 -2.96
N GLU A 90 0.09 4.52 -2.24
CA GLU A 90 1.43 4.65 -2.82
C GLU A 90 1.92 3.37 -3.51
N HIS A 91 1.61 2.19 -2.96
CA HIS A 91 2.03 0.92 -3.55
C HIS A 91 1.24 0.55 -4.80
N ILE A 92 0.04 1.12 -4.99
CA ILE A 92 -0.83 0.82 -6.13
C ILE A 92 -0.89 1.96 -7.14
N ALA A 93 -0.43 3.18 -6.82
CA ALA A 93 -0.48 4.34 -7.69
C ALA A 93 0.31 4.12 -8.99
N LYS A 94 -0.25 4.56 -10.13
CA LYS A 94 0.35 4.42 -11.46
C LYS A 94 1.64 5.20 -11.65
N TRP A 95 1.87 6.19 -10.81
CA TRP A 95 3.07 7.01 -10.83
C TRP A 95 3.61 7.17 -9.42
N GLY A 96 4.92 7.19 -9.29
CA GLY A 96 5.62 7.37 -8.02
C GLY A 96 7.08 7.75 -8.25
N SER A 97 7.77 8.18 -7.20
CA SER A 97 9.18 8.54 -7.22
C SER A 97 10.12 7.34 -7.35
N TYR A 98 9.60 6.13 -7.28
CA TYR A 98 10.34 4.87 -7.33
C TYR A 98 9.53 3.76 -8.02
N ASP A 99 10.16 2.63 -8.31
CA ASP A 99 9.54 1.46 -8.90
C ASP A 99 8.67 0.73 -7.87
N SER A 100 7.45 1.24 -7.69
CA SER A 100 6.45 0.65 -6.80
C SER A 100 5.97 -0.72 -7.31
N MET A 101 5.32 -1.48 -6.45
CA MET A 101 4.69 -2.75 -6.80
C MET A 101 3.80 -2.62 -8.05
N TRP A 102 3.01 -1.54 -8.16
CA TRP A 102 2.18 -1.29 -9.35
C TRP A 102 3.01 -1.22 -10.62
N LYS A 103 4.07 -0.41 -10.65
CA LYS A 103 4.91 -0.22 -11.84
C LYS A 103 5.51 -1.54 -12.32
N LEU A 104 5.93 -2.40 -11.39
CA LEU A 104 6.47 -3.71 -11.70
C LEU A 104 5.40 -4.65 -12.27
N LEU A 105 4.20 -4.65 -11.70
CA LEU A 105 3.08 -5.47 -12.15
C LEU A 105 2.48 -4.99 -13.47
N SER A 106 2.37 -3.69 -13.70
CA SER A 106 1.79 -3.11 -14.92
C SER A 106 2.60 -3.41 -16.18
N ASN A 107 3.88 -3.72 -16.06
CA ASN A 107 4.71 -4.17 -17.17
C ASN A 107 4.33 -5.59 -17.66
N GLN A 108 3.61 -6.36 -16.86
CA GLN A 108 3.32 -7.77 -17.13
C GLN A 108 1.82 -8.05 -17.22
N TYR A 109 0.99 -7.28 -16.54
CA TYR A 109 -0.44 -7.53 -16.38
C TYR A 109 -1.28 -6.29 -16.66
N ARG A 110 -2.53 -6.51 -17.06
CA ARG A 110 -3.55 -5.47 -17.03
C ARG A 110 -3.84 -5.11 -15.57
N TYR A 111 -3.74 -3.84 -15.23
CA TYR A 111 -3.87 -3.35 -13.88
C TYR A 111 -4.87 -2.18 -13.83
N TYR A 112 -5.92 -2.33 -13.02
CA TYR A 112 -6.89 -1.28 -12.77
C TYR A 112 -6.74 -0.77 -11.34
N VAL A 113 -6.58 0.53 -11.17
CA VAL A 113 -6.19 1.13 -9.89
C VAL A 113 -7.33 1.94 -9.30
N ILE A 114 -7.79 1.54 -8.11
CA ILE A 114 -8.79 2.25 -7.34
C ILE A 114 -8.09 2.91 -6.15
N GLY A 115 -7.95 4.24 -6.19
CA GLY A 115 -7.44 5.02 -5.07
C GLY A 115 -8.53 5.29 -4.02
N THR A 116 -8.10 5.64 -2.83
CA THR A 116 -9.01 6.09 -1.77
C THR A 116 -8.56 7.43 -1.21
N ASN A 117 -9.49 8.35 -0.98
CA ASN A 117 -9.20 9.61 -0.32
C ASN A 117 -10.37 9.99 0.62
N PHE A 118 -10.16 10.96 1.50
CA PHE A 118 -11.16 11.36 2.46
C PHE A 118 -11.16 12.89 2.59
N TYR A 119 -12.31 13.45 2.93
CA TYR A 119 -12.38 14.86 3.33
C TYR A 119 -11.84 15.06 4.75
N LYS A 120 -12.35 14.27 5.69
CA LYS A 120 -11.89 14.27 7.09
C LYS A 120 -11.59 12.85 7.54
N THR A 121 -10.45 12.65 8.15
CA THR A 121 -10.14 11.36 8.79
C THR A 121 -9.63 11.55 10.21
N ARG A 122 -9.92 10.56 11.04
CA ARG A 122 -9.30 10.36 12.35
C ARG A 122 -8.50 9.07 12.30
N CYS A 123 -7.22 9.17 12.55
CA CYS A 123 -6.29 8.03 12.51
C CYS A 123 -5.71 7.77 13.89
N ASN A 124 -5.63 6.51 14.27
CA ASN A 124 -4.92 6.07 15.47
C ASN A 124 -3.47 5.77 15.09
N LEU A 125 -2.57 6.71 15.33
CA LEU A 125 -1.18 6.67 14.86
C LEU A 125 -0.19 6.56 16.03
N PRO A 126 0.90 5.78 15.88
CA PRO A 126 1.98 5.77 16.85
C PRO A 126 2.74 7.10 16.79
N GLU A 127 3.03 7.68 17.95
CA GLU A 127 3.96 8.78 18.12
C GLU A 127 5.38 8.24 18.40
N GLY A 128 6.38 9.13 18.41
CA GLY A 128 7.79 8.75 18.55
C GLY A 128 8.17 7.94 19.81
N ASN A 129 7.27 7.86 20.79
CA ASN A 129 7.39 7.04 22.00
C ASN A 129 6.59 5.73 21.95
N HIS A 130 6.14 5.32 20.76
CA HIS A 130 5.25 4.17 20.50
C HIS A 130 3.84 4.28 21.12
N LYS A 131 3.52 5.35 21.83
CA LYS A 131 2.16 5.62 22.31
C LYS A 131 1.29 5.99 21.11
N ARG A 132 0.13 5.36 20.99
CA ARG A 132 -0.82 5.67 19.93
C ARG A 132 -1.76 6.78 20.36
N THR A 133 -1.99 7.73 19.47
CA THR A 133 -2.91 8.85 19.68
C THR A 133 -3.83 9.03 18.48
N ILE A 134 -5.03 9.56 18.73
CA ILE A 134 -6.00 9.84 17.67
C ILE A 134 -5.71 11.24 17.12
N GLN A 135 -5.25 11.28 15.88
CA GLN A 135 -5.02 12.52 15.16
C GLN A 135 -6.12 12.76 14.11
N THR A 136 -6.45 14.03 13.85
CA THR A 136 -7.45 14.41 12.85
C THR A 136 -6.78 15.14 11.70
N PHE A 137 -7.11 14.72 10.49
CA PHE A 137 -6.60 15.32 9.25
C PHE A 137 -7.74 15.72 8.33
N TYR A 138 -7.50 16.77 7.54
CA TYR A 138 -8.41 17.24 6.51
C TYR A 138 -7.72 17.24 5.16
N SER A 139 -8.40 16.71 4.15
CA SER A 139 -7.91 16.78 2.78
C SER A 139 -8.03 18.20 2.22
N HIS A 140 -7.06 18.59 1.40
CA HIS A 140 -7.10 19.80 0.58
C HIS A 140 -7.60 19.55 -0.83
N ASP A 141 -7.80 18.28 -1.20
CA ASP A 141 -8.37 17.86 -2.46
C ASP A 141 -9.82 18.38 -2.59
N LEU A 142 -10.09 19.08 -3.70
CA LEU A 142 -11.41 19.66 -3.97
C LEU A 142 -12.47 18.57 -4.18
N LEU A 143 -12.11 17.46 -4.83
CA LEU A 143 -13.00 16.32 -5.03
C LEU A 143 -13.41 15.69 -3.68
N ALA A 144 -12.46 15.56 -2.75
CA ALA A 144 -12.76 15.11 -1.40
C ALA A 144 -13.70 16.09 -0.66
N LYS A 145 -13.52 17.40 -0.82
CA LYS A 145 -14.41 18.43 -0.23
C LYS A 145 -15.83 18.36 -0.78
N THR A 146 -16.00 17.98 -2.04
CA THR A 146 -17.31 17.83 -2.67
C THR A 146 -18.18 16.81 -1.93
N THR A 147 -17.61 15.76 -1.36
CA THR A 147 -18.37 14.77 -0.57
C THR A 147 -19.07 15.39 0.63
N LYS A 148 -18.43 16.38 1.28
CA LYS A 148 -19.06 17.14 2.38
C LYS A 148 -20.16 18.07 1.87
N LEU A 149 -19.91 18.81 0.79
CA LEU A 149 -20.85 19.79 0.25
C LEU A 149 -22.11 19.12 -0.29
N ALA A 150 -21.96 17.99 -0.96
CA ALA A 150 -23.06 17.20 -1.50
C ALA A 150 -23.75 16.30 -0.46
N SER A 151 -23.31 16.33 0.80
CA SER A 151 -23.84 15.49 1.88
C SER A 151 -23.70 13.98 1.63
N PHE A 152 -22.80 13.58 0.73
CA PHE A 152 -22.50 12.17 0.49
C PHE A 152 -21.59 11.62 1.59
N LYS A 153 -21.91 10.43 2.10
CA LYS A 153 -21.00 9.71 3.01
C LYS A 153 -19.78 9.19 2.25
N MET A 154 -19.99 8.73 1.04
CA MET A 154 -19.00 8.19 0.14
C MET A 154 -19.45 8.43 -1.31
N CYS A 155 -18.51 8.71 -2.20
CA CYS A 155 -18.73 8.72 -3.64
C CYS A 155 -17.61 7.99 -4.38
N TRP A 156 -17.96 7.47 -5.53
CA TRP A 156 -17.08 6.81 -6.47
C TRP A 156 -16.97 7.66 -7.73
N ILE A 157 -15.76 7.92 -8.19
CA ILE A 157 -15.51 8.66 -9.41
C ILE A 157 -14.65 7.80 -10.33
N ASP A 158 -15.21 7.36 -11.44
CA ASP A 158 -14.47 6.74 -12.54
C ASP A 158 -13.93 7.85 -13.44
N PHE A 159 -12.61 8.00 -13.50
CA PHE A 159 -11.98 9.07 -14.25
C PHE A 159 -12.12 8.90 -15.77
N SER A 160 -12.29 7.66 -16.24
CA SER A 160 -12.51 7.39 -17.67
C SER A 160 -13.88 7.84 -18.18
N SER A 161 -14.85 7.96 -17.27
CA SER A 161 -16.22 8.38 -17.59
C SER A 161 -16.46 9.90 -17.51
N LEU A 162 -15.44 10.67 -17.11
CA LEU A 162 -15.58 12.11 -16.97
C LEU A 162 -15.55 12.81 -18.34
N GLU A 163 -16.57 13.60 -18.59
CA GLU A 163 -16.67 14.39 -19.82
C GLU A 163 -15.66 15.54 -19.84
N GLU A 164 -14.97 15.71 -20.97
CA GLU A 164 -14.02 16.79 -21.17
C GLU A 164 -14.70 18.16 -21.03
N GLY A 165 -13.99 19.12 -20.45
CA GLY A 165 -14.50 20.47 -20.23
C GLY A 165 -15.36 20.65 -18.96
N THR A 166 -15.72 19.57 -18.28
CA THR A 166 -16.48 19.68 -17.01
C THR A 166 -15.56 20.10 -15.84
N GLU A 167 -16.14 20.75 -14.83
CA GLU A 167 -15.38 21.15 -13.64
C GLU A 167 -14.77 19.96 -12.89
N ILE A 168 -15.50 18.86 -12.82
CA ILE A 168 -15.03 17.64 -12.16
C ILE A 168 -13.80 17.06 -12.88
N LYS A 169 -13.82 17.00 -14.21
CA LYS A 169 -12.66 16.57 -15.02
C LYS A 169 -11.47 17.47 -14.81
N ARG A 170 -11.69 18.80 -14.88
CA ARG A 170 -10.63 19.78 -14.64
C ARG A 170 -9.99 19.64 -13.27
N HIS A 171 -10.77 19.35 -12.22
CA HIS A 171 -10.26 19.12 -10.88
C HIS A 171 -9.55 17.76 -10.75
N ALA A 172 -10.01 16.73 -11.44
CA ALA A 172 -9.37 15.41 -11.45
C ALA A 172 -8.01 15.43 -12.16
N ASP A 173 -7.86 16.31 -13.17
CA ASP A 173 -6.61 16.49 -13.92
C ASP A 173 -5.67 17.56 -13.31
N ALA A 174 -6.15 18.30 -12.34
CA ALA A 174 -5.34 19.33 -11.69
C ALA A 174 -4.43 18.75 -10.59
N TYR A 175 -3.24 19.32 -10.44
CA TYR A 175 -2.39 19.04 -9.30
C TYR A 175 -3.09 19.37 -8.00
N THR A 176 -3.21 18.41 -7.12
CA THR A 176 -3.86 18.56 -5.83
C THR A 176 -3.10 17.82 -4.73
N TYR A 177 -3.26 18.28 -3.49
CA TYR A 177 -2.71 17.60 -2.33
C TYR A 177 -3.63 16.49 -1.86
N MET A 178 -3.21 15.24 -2.00
CA MET A 178 -3.86 14.05 -1.46
C MET A 178 -3.10 13.55 -0.24
N GLY A 179 -3.81 12.96 0.74
CA GLY A 179 -3.18 12.44 1.94
C GLY A 179 -2.37 11.16 1.67
N THR A 180 -1.15 11.10 2.19
CA THR A 180 -0.29 9.90 2.18
C THR A 180 0.33 9.70 3.56
N LEU A 181 -0.52 9.42 4.55
CA LEU A 181 -0.04 9.17 5.91
C LEU A 181 0.69 7.82 5.96
N GLY A 182 1.96 7.86 6.39
CA GLY A 182 2.72 6.67 6.72
C GLY A 182 2.30 6.04 8.04
N GLU A 183 3.09 5.08 8.52
CA GLU A 183 2.80 4.33 9.75
C GLU A 183 3.00 5.14 11.03
N SER A 184 3.73 6.26 10.96
CA SER A 184 4.04 7.11 12.11
C SER A 184 3.68 8.56 11.85
N TYR A 185 3.37 9.26 12.93
CA TYR A 185 3.09 10.68 12.92
C TYR A 185 3.98 11.39 13.94
N SER A 186 4.64 12.45 13.52
CA SER A 186 5.36 13.34 14.41
C SER A 186 4.75 14.74 14.41
N ILE A 187 4.98 15.52 15.46
CA ILE A 187 4.50 16.89 15.53
C ILE A 187 5.08 17.76 14.39
N MET A 188 6.25 17.39 13.86
CA MET A 188 6.85 18.03 12.70
C MET A 188 6.02 17.82 11.43
N ASN A 189 5.41 16.65 11.25
CA ASN A 189 4.50 16.39 10.12
C ASN A 189 3.31 17.34 10.13
N ARG A 190 2.85 17.75 11.31
CA ARG A 190 1.75 18.71 11.46
C ARG A 190 2.14 20.11 10.95
N SER A 191 3.39 20.49 11.15
CA SER A 191 3.93 21.79 10.73
C SER A 191 4.35 21.83 9.26
N LEU A 192 4.57 20.65 8.64
CA LEU A 192 5.00 20.51 7.26
C LEU A 192 4.00 19.65 6.45
N PRO A 193 2.84 20.21 6.06
CA PRO A 193 1.82 19.48 5.30
C PRO A 193 2.32 18.67 4.10
N PRO A 194 3.32 19.12 3.31
CA PRO A 194 3.87 18.32 2.22
C PRO A 194 4.47 16.97 2.64
N SER A 195 4.89 16.82 3.91
CA SER A 195 5.51 15.59 4.40
C SER A 195 4.55 14.40 4.51
N TYR A 196 3.23 14.65 4.47
CA TYR A 196 2.19 13.60 4.50
C TYR A 196 1.15 13.80 3.40
N ARG A 197 1.54 14.48 2.30
CA ARG A 197 0.66 14.73 1.15
C ARG A 197 1.43 14.54 -0.14
N MET A 198 0.79 13.84 -1.07
CA MET A 198 1.24 13.73 -2.44
C MET A 198 0.64 14.87 -3.27
N PHE A 199 1.44 15.52 -4.10
CA PHE A 199 1.02 16.59 -4.98
C PHE A 199 1.05 16.11 -6.44
N GLN A 200 -0.06 15.57 -6.91
CA GLN A 200 -0.23 15.00 -8.24
C GLN A 200 -1.70 15.11 -8.71
N PRO A 201 -1.96 15.07 -10.00
CA PRO A 201 -3.31 14.89 -10.51
C PRO A 201 -3.85 13.50 -10.16
N PRO A 202 -5.07 13.38 -9.61
CA PRO A 202 -5.69 12.08 -9.33
C PRO A 202 -5.71 11.13 -10.54
N THR A 203 -6.01 11.65 -11.74
CA THR A 203 -6.08 10.87 -12.99
C THR A 203 -4.75 10.25 -13.43
N THR A 204 -3.62 10.83 -13.03
CA THR A 204 -2.30 10.25 -13.33
C THR A 204 -1.96 9.07 -12.43
N LEU A 205 -2.59 8.99 -11.27
CA LEU A 205 -2.29 7.99 -10.25
C LEU A 205 -3.25 6.81 -10.26
N TYR A 206 -4.52 7.06 -10.60
CA TYR A 206 -5.60 6.09 -10.43
C TYR A 206 -6.51 6.07 -11.66
N ASP A 207 -7.17 4.94 -11.92
CA ASP A 207 -8.27 4.86 -12.88
C ASP A 207 -9.56 5.39 -12.27
N ASN A 208 -9.64 5.27 -10.96
CA ASN A 208 -10.84 5.51 -10.20
C ASN A 208 -10.49 5.91 -8.76
N MET A 209 -11.35 6.69 -8.12
CA MET A 209 -11.19 7.08 -6.72
C MET A 209 -12.47 6.90 -5.93
N ILE A 210 -12.33 6.36 -4.73
CA ILE A 210 -13.37 6.35 -3.70
C ILE A 210 -13.06 7.49 -2.72
N TYR A 211 -13.98 8.45 -2.64
CA TYR A 211 -13.92 9.57 -1.71
C TYR A 211 -14.85 9.33 -0.53
N VAL A 212 -14.31 9.44 0.68
CA VAL A 212 -15.06 9.25 1.93
C VAL A 212 -15.17 10.60 2.65
N SER A 213 -16.38 11.02 3.01
CA SER A 213 -16.59 12.30 3.71
C SER A 213 -15.94 12.31 5.09
N ASN A 214 -16.16 11.26 5.89
CA ASN A 214 -15.58 11.14 7.23
C ASN A 214 -15.12 9.70 7.48
N ALA A 215 -13.84 9.54 7.78
CA ALA A 215 -13.27 8.26 8.20
C ALA A 215 -13.00 8.26 9.71
N SER A 216 -13.38 7.17 10.38
CA SER A 216 -13.15 6.94 11.80
C SER A 216 -11.85 6.14 12.04
N PRO A 217 -11.23 6.28 13.23
CA PRO A 217 -10.04 5.52 13.55
C PRO A 217 -10.35 4.04 13.71
N THR A 218 -9.38 3.20 13.37
CA THR A 218 -9.43 1.77 13.63
C THR A 218 -9.51 1.51 15.14
N LYS A 219 -10.42 0.64 15.57
CA LYS A 219 -10.41 0.14 16.94
C LYS A 219 -9.34 -0.94 17.07
N ILE A 220 -8.50 -0.79 18.09
CA ILE A 220 -7.56 -1.87 18.46
C ILE A 220 -8.40 -2.89 19.20
N ILE A 221 -8.34 -4.15 18.76
CA ILE A 221 -8.91 -5.29 19.49
C ILE A 221 -7.80 -5.72 20.44
N GLU A 222 -8.05 -5.58 21.74
CA GLU A 222 -7.18 -6.08 22.82
C GLU A 222 -7.29 -7.59 22.95
#